data_b92a7fa922e26b591be532ae67f967c1
#
_entry.id   b92a7fa922e26b591be532ae67f967c1
#
_cell.length_a   1.000
_cell.length_b   1.000
_cell.length_c   1.000
_cell.angle_alpha   90.00
_cell.angle_beta   90.00
_cell.angle_gamma   90.00
#
_symmetry.space_group_name_H-M   'P 1'
#
loop_
_entity.id
_entity.type
_entity.pdbx_description
1 polymer ?
#
loop_
_entity_poly.entity_id
_entity_poly.type
_entity_poly.pdbx_seq_one_letter_code
_entity_poly.pdbx_strand_id
1 'polypeptide(L)'
;LEVAGIGKSFGSTAVLRDISFDLQKGEALAIIGSSGSGKTTLLNVLSTIDIPTSGSIRMGGKKIQELSQTQAADFRKNNLGFIFQEYFLLDSLTVQENIAVPLTLLHESAKTIDKKVMELAELFGIASQLKKYPSELSGGQRQRVAAARAMVKRPPLIFADEPTGALDSSSATELLFALSEVNQALGTTI
;
A
#
# COMPACT_ATOMS: atom_id res chain seq x y z
N LEU A 1 -5.61 3.95 -13.31
CA LEU A 1 -5.21 2.56 -13.51
C LEU A 1 -6.20 1.92 -14.48
N GLU A 2 -5.71 1.37 -15.58
CA GLU A 2 -6.50 0.65 -16.58
C GLU A 2 -6.10 -0.82 -16.54
N VAL A 3 -7.05 -1.72 -16.37
CA VAL A 3 -6.85 -3.18 -16.25
C VAL A 3 -7.71 -3.87 -17.28
N ALA A 4 -7.10 -4.64 -18.17
CA ALA A 4 -7.81 -5.28 -19.27
C ALA A 4 -7.43 -6.75 -19.42
N GLY A 5 -8.41 -7.65 -19.23
CA GLY A 5 -8.30 -9.09 -19.48
C GLY A 5 -7.25 -9.80 -18.61
N ILE A 6 -7.01 -9.33 -17.38
CA ILE A 6 -5.97 -9.91 -16.52
C ILE A 6 -6.32 -11.34 -16.13
N GLY A 7 -5.41 -12.24 -16.49
CA GLY A 7 -5.38 -13.62 -16.04
C GLY A 7 -4.10 -13.95 -15.30
N LYS A 8 -4.18 -14.82 -14.29
CA LYS A 8 -3.02 -15.35 -13.57
C LYS A 8 -3.21 -16.83 -13.29
N SER A 9 -2.23 -17.61 -13.71
CA SER A 9 -2.17 -19.06 -13.43
C SER A 9 -0.86 -19.41 -12.74
N PHE A 10 -0.91 -20.36 -11.81
CA PHE A 10 0.23 -21.01 -11.20
C PHE A 10 0.23 -22.49 -11.63
N GLY A 11 1.14 -22.85 -12.52
CA GLY A 11 1.08 -24.15 -13.19
C GLY A 11 -0.24 -24.31 -13.97
N SER A 12 -1.00 -25.38 -13.67
CA SER A 12 -2.31 -25.64 -14.27
C SER A 12 -3.49 -24.93 -13.59
N THR A 13 -3.26 -24.27 -12.45
CA THR A 13 -4.35 -23.65 -11.67
C THR A 13 -4.52 -22.19 -12.07
N ALA A 14 -5.65 -21.85 -12.68
CA ALA A 14 -6.02 -20.47 -12.99
C ALA A 14 -6.66 -19.80 -11.76
N VAL A 15 -6.00 -18.79 -11.20
CA VAL A 15 -6.44 -18.03 -10.02
C VAL A 15 -7.21 -16.77 -10.43
N LEU A 16 -6.73 -16.03 -11.43
CA LEU A 16 -7.44 -14.88 -11.98
C LEU A 16 -7.87 -15.18 -13.41
N ARG A 17 -9.08 -14.75 -13.76
CA ARG A 17 -9.66 -14.99 -15.09
C ARG A 17 -10.34 -13.73 -15.60
N ASP A 18 -9.82 -13.17 -16.68
CA ASP A 18 -10.44 -12.08 -17.44
C ASP A 18 -10.91 -10.88 -16.59
N ILE A 19 -10.03 -10.41 -15.67
CA ILE A 19 -10.33 -9.27 -14.81
C ILE A 19 -10.11 -7.98 -15.59
N SER A 20 -11.15 -7.15 -15.67
CA SER A 20 -11.09 -5.87 -16.37
C SER A 20 -11.82 -4.79 -15.57
N PHE A 21 -11.18 -3.65 -15.35
CA PHE A 21 -11.76 -2.45 -14.74
C PHE A 21 -10.85 -1.24 -14.96
N ASP A 22 -11.42 -0.06 -14.76
CA ASP A 22 -10.71 1.21 -14.74
C ASP A 22 -10.86 1.86 -13.36
N LEU A 23 -9.81 2.50 -12.89
CA LEU A 23 -9.78 3.24 -11.63
C LEU A 23 -9.18 4.62 -11.90
N GLN A 24 -9.98 5.66 -11.68
CA GLN A 24 -9.55 7.03 -11.88
C GLN A 24 -8.68 7.54 -10.72
N LYS A 25 -7.94 8.60 -10.97
CA LYS A 25 -7.12 9.23 -9.93
C LYS A 25 -8.03 9.74 -8.80
N GLY A 26 -7.67 9.40 -7.56
CA GLY A 26 -8.40 9.78 -6.36
C GLY A 26 -9.60 8.90 -6.02
N GLU A 27 -9.93 7.90 -6.84
CA GLU A 27 -10.96 6.92 -6.49
C GLU A 27 -10.46 5.89 -5.47
N ALA A 28 -11.38 5.31 -4.72
CA ALA A 28 -11.16 4.17 -3.85
C ALA A 28 -11.97 2.97 -4.37
N LEU A 29 -11.29 1.82 -4.60
CA LEU A 29 -11.90 0.59 -5.07
C LEU A 29 -11.77 -0.51 -4.01
N ALA A 30 -12.89 -1.06 -3.56
CA ALA A 30 -12.90 -2.21 -2.67
C ALA A 30 -13.09 -3.51 -3.44
N ILE A 31 -12.14 -4.44 -3.30
CA ILE A 31 -12.19 -5.79 -3.86
C ILE A 31 -12.70 -6.75 -2.78
N ILE A 32 -13.89 -7.28 -2.96
CA ILE A 32 -14.57 -8.14 -1.99
C ILE A 32 -14.61 -9.58 -2.50
N GLY A 33 -14.39 -10.53 -1.60
CA GLY A 33 -14.45 -11.96 -1.91
C GLY A 33 -14.02 -12.83 -0.74
N SER A 34 -14.35 -14.11 -0.78
CA SER A 34 -13.96 -15.09 0.24
C SER A 34 -12.43 -15.26 0.33
N SER A 35 -11.94 -15.87 1.41
CA SER A 35 -10.54 -16.26 1.50
C SER A 35 -10.18 -17.20 0.35
N GLY A 36 -9.00 -17.02 -0.25
CA GLY A 36 -8.55 -17.81 -1.40
C GLY A 36 -9.16 -17.43 -2.75
N SER A 37 -10.00 -16.39 -2.83
CA SER A 37 -10.60 -15.95 -4.12
C SER A 37 -9.62 -15.23 -5.07
N GLY A 38 -8.36 -15.03 -4.68
CA GLY A 38 -7.34 -14.41 -5.51
C GLY A 38 -7.12 -12.91 -5.27
N LYS A 39 -7.70 -12.30 -4.21
CA LYS A 39 -7.54 -10.86 -3.91
C LYS A 39 -6.08 -10.44 -3.80
N THR A 40 -5.31 -11.10 -2.95
CA THR A 40 -3.85 -10.86 -2.79
C THR A 40 -3.10 -11.11 -4.10
N THR A 41 -3.48 -12.13 -4.87
CA THR A 41 -2.87 -12.39 -6.18
C THR A 41 -3.12 -11.23 -7.15
N LEU A 42 -4.35 -10.71 -7.16
CA LEU A 42 -4.69 -9.54 -8.00
C LEU A 42 -3.87 -8.32 -7.57
N LEU A 43 -3.82 -8.00 -6.27
CA LEU A 43 -3.02 -6.89 -5.75
C LEU A 43 -1.53 -7.04 -6.11
N ASN A 44 -0.96 -8.24 -6.00
CA ASN A 44 0.42 -8.52 -6.37
C ASN A 44 0.69 -8.29 -7.85
N VAL A 45 -0.24 -8.69 -8.71
CA VAL A 45 -0.13 -8.49 -10.17
C VAL A 45 -0.25 -6.99 -10.51
N LEU A 46 -1.24 -6.30 -9.94
CA LEU A 46 -1.46 -4.87 -10.17
C LEU A 46 -0.32 -4.00 -9.65
N SER A 47 0.36 -4.45 -8.60
CA SER A 47 1.49 -3.73 -7.98
C SER A 47 2.85 -4.10 -8.55
N THR A 48 2.92 -4.91 -9.61
CA THR A 48 4.17 -5.38 -10.21
C THR A 48 5.05 -6.26 -9.30
N ILE A 49 4.49 -6.80 -8.22
CA ILE A 49 5.17 -7.82 -7.40
C ILE A 49 5.19 -9.15 -8.16
N ASP A 50 4.09 -9.43 -8.87
CA ASP A 50 3.99 -10.60 -9.76
C ASP A 50 3.60 -10.16 -11.19
N ILE A 51 3.81 -11.05 -12.16
CA ILE A 51 3.54 -10.79 -13.58
C ILE A 51 2.24 -11.51 -13.96
N PRO A 52 1.29 -10.86 -14.66
CA PRO A 52 0.11 -11.53 -15.16
C PRO A 52 0.46 -12.57 -16.21
N THR A 53 -0.34 -13.65 -16.31
CA THR A 53 -0.20 -14.64 -17.37
C THR A 53 -0.78 -14.13 -18.70
N SER A 54 -1.82 -13.29 -18.62
CA SER A 54 -2.48 -12.65 -19.78
C SER A 54 -3.03 -11.29 -19.41
N GLY A 55 -3.40 -10.51 -20.41
CA GLY A 55 -3.99 -9.19 -20.27
C GLY A 55 -2.96 -8.06 -20.18
N SER A 56 -3.43 -6.87 -19.86
CA SER A 56 -2.59 -5.69 -19.78
C SER A 56 -2.98 -4.76 -18.62
N ILE A 57 -1.97 -4.09 -18.05
CA ILE A 57 -2.14 -3.11 -16.96
C ILE A 57 -1.45 -1.82 -17.39
N ARG A 58 -2.18 -0.71 -17.33
CA ARG A 58 -1.62 0.62 -17.61
C ARG A 58 -1.82 1.54 -16.40
N MET A 59 -0.77 2.26 -16.06
CA MET A 59 -0.84 3.31 -15.05
C MET A 59 -0.22 4.60 -15.62
N GLY A 60 -1.02 5.65 -15.68
CA GLY A 60 -0.61 6.90 -16.32
C GLY A 60 -0.18 6.70 -17.78
N GLY A 61 -0.86 5.83 -18.52
CA GLY A 61 -0.57 5.48 -19.91
C GLY A 61 0.61 4.51 -20.13
N LYS A 62 1.38 4.16 -19.07
CA LYS A 62 2.50 3.23 -19.17
C LYS A 62 2.03 1.79 -18.90
N LYS A 63 2.44 0.85 -19.76
CA LYS A 63 2.25 -0.58 -19.51
C LYS A 63 3.22 -1.06 -18.45
N ILE A 64 2.70 -1.43 -17.27
CA ILE A 64 3.54 -1.77 -16.12
C ILE A 64 3.96 -3.25 -16.09
N GLN A 65 3.24 -4.14 -16.78
CA GLN A 65 3.59 -5.56 -16.87
C GLN A 65 4.82 -5.83 -17.78
N GLU A 66 5.23 -4.85 -18.59
CA GLU A 66 6.38 -4.96 -19.49
C GLU A 66 7.68 -4.44 -18.85
N LEU A 67 7.62 -3.96 -17.61
CA LEU A 67 8.78 -3.46 -16.88
C LEU A 67 9.75 -4.61 -16.51
N SER A 68 11.05 -4.38 -16.69
CA SER A 68 12.07 -5.27 -16.13
C SER A 68 11.99 -5.26 -14.59
N GLN A 69 12.62 -6.23 -13.94
CA GLN A 69 12.61 -6.31 -12.46
C GLN A 69 13.13 -5.01 -11.80
N THR A 70 14.20 -4.44 -12.33
CA THR A 70 14.75 -3.16 -11.84
C THR A 70 13.77 -2.01 -12.04
N GLN A 71 13.19 -1.91 -13.24
CA GLN A 71 12.19 -0.89 -13.55
C GLN A 71 10.92 -1.04 -12.71
N ALA A 72 10.47 -2.28 -12.45
CA ALA A 72 9.34 -2.57 -11.58
C ALA A 72 9.63 -2.18 -10.12
N ALA A 73 10.85 -2.43 -9.62
CA ALA A 73 11.28 -2.01 -8.29
C ALA A 73 11.29 -0.47 -8.18
N ASP A 74 11.85 0.22 -9.16
CA ASP A 74 11.85 1.68 -9.22
C ASP A 74 10.43 2.25 -9.36
N PHE A 75 9.57 1.59 -10.13
CA PHE A 75 8.17 1.97 -10.26
C PHE A 75 7.44 1.86 -8.90
N ARG A 76 7.58 0.74 -8.18
CA ARG A 76 7.02 0.57 -6.83
C ARG A 76 7.55 1.63 -5.86
N LYS A 77 8.87 1.81 -5.85
CA LYS A 77 9.54 2.80 -4.99
C LYS A 77 8.95 4.21 -5.17
N ASN A 78 8.71 4.63 -6.40
CA ASN A 78 8.28 6.00 -6.68
C ASN A 78 6.75 6.19 -6.66
N ASN A 79 5.96 5.18 -7.04
CA ASN A 79 4.54 5.37 -7.34
C ASN A 79 3.58 4.62 -6.42
N LEU A 80 4.01 3.59 -5.68
CA LEU A 80 3.09 2.72 -4.95
C LEU A 80 3.30 2.79 -3.44
N GLY A 81 2.20 2.83 -2.69
CA GLY A 81 2.17 2.55 -1.25
C GLY A 81 1.58 1.16 -1.00
N PHE A 82 1.97 0.53 0.12
CA PHE A 82 1.48 -0.79 0.49
C PHE A 82 1.08 -0.83 1.96
N ILE A 83 -0.13 -1.31 2.22
CA ILE A 83 -0.64 -1.64 3.55
C ILE A 83 -0.99 -3.12 3.54
N PHE A 84 -0.36 -3.90 4.41
CA PHE A 84 -0.55 -5.34 4.52
C PHE A 84 -1.22 -5.71 5.84
N GLN A 85 -1.91 -6.83 5.87
CA GLN A 85 -2.53 -7.39 7.07
C GLN A 85 -1.51 -7.65 8.18
N GLU A 86 -0.32 -8.15 7.85
CA GLU A 86 0.77 -8.47 8.80
C GLU A 86 1.72 -7.29 9.07
N TYR A 87 1.32 -6.06 8.70
CA TYR A 87 2.05 -4.80 8.92
C TYR A 87 3.42 -4.72 8.23
N PHE A 88 4.22 -5.79 8.23
CA PHE A 88 5.61 -5.85 7.75
C PHE A 88 6.46 -4.66 8.22
N LEU A 89 6.37 -4.35 9.52
CA LEU A 89 7.27 -3.38 10.14
C LEU A 89 8.64 -4.01 10.36
N LEU A 90 9.68 -3.21 10.29
CA LEU A 90 11.05 -3.63 10.58
C LEU A 90 11.25 -3.54 12.10
N ASP A 91 11.38 -4.68 12.77
CA ASP A 91 11.45 -4.78 14.24
C ASP A 91 12.69 -4.11 14.85
N SER A 92 13.76 -3.99 14.07
CA SER A 92 15.00 -3.31 14.46
C SER A 92 14.93 -1.78 14.36
N LEU A 93 13.86 -1.24 13.79
CA LEU A 93 13.65 0.19 13.60
C LEU A 93 12.53 0.70 14.51
N THR A 94 12.69 1.91 15.01
CA THR A 94 11.62 2.63 15.72
C THR A 94 10.45 2.94 14.79
N VAL A 95 9.32 3.38 15.35
CA VAL A 95 8.14 3.85 14.58
C VAL A 95 8.53 4.96 13.61
N GLN A 96 9.28 5.97 14.09
CA GLN A 96 9.77 7.07 13.27
C GLN A 96 10.57 6.57 12.07
N GLU A 97 11.52 5.67 12.32
CA GLU A 97 12.38 5.09 11.27
C GLU A 97 11.60 4.22 10.30
N ASN A 98 10.64 3.39 10.79
CA ASN A 98 9.76 2.61 9.92
C ASN A 98 8.97 3.50 8.94
N ILE A 99 8.40 4.60 9.42
CA ILE A 99 7.67 5.56 8.58
C ILE A 99 8.62 6.25 7.61
N ALA A 100 9.87 6.53 8.03
CA ALA A 100 10.87 7.23 7.22
C ALA A 100 11.45 6.40 6.06
N VAL A 101 11.44 5.06 6.15
CA VAL A 101 12.07 4.16 5.16
C VAL A 101 11.80 4.56 3.69
N PRO A 102 10.55 4.80 3.24
CA PRO A 102 10.30 5.15 1.85
C PRO A 102 10.96 6.46 1.41
N LEU A 103 11.04 7.45 2.29
CA LEU A 103 11.68 8.74 2.00
C LEU A 103 13.21 8.63 1.98
N THR A 104 13.77 7.79 2.85
CA THR A 104 15.21 7.48 2.86
C THR A 104 15.63 6.82 1.55
N LEU A 105 14.82 5.89 1.02
CA LEU A 105 15.06 5.26 -0.28
C LEU A 105 14.94 6.26 -1.46
N LEU A 106 14.22 7.35 -1.27
CA LEU A 106 14.11 8.45 -2.24
C LEU A 106 15.20 9.51 -2.06
N HIS A 107 16.14 9.30 -1.11
CA HIS A 107 17.22 10.24 -0.79
C HIS A 107 16.75 11.65 -0.38
N GLU A 108 15.57 11.72 0.27
CA GLU A 108 15.06 12.98 0.81
C GLU A 108 15.94 13.51 1.96
N SER A 109 15.95 14.83 2.16
CA SER A 109 16.71 15.43 3.26
C SER A 109 16.12 15.06 4.63
N ALA A 110 16.97 14.95 5.67
CA ALA A 110 16.54 14.66 7.04
C ALA A 110 15.43 15.60 7.51
N LYS A 111 15.56 16.90 7.24
CA LYS A 111 14.54 17.91 7.57
C LYS A 111 13.17 17.62 6.91
N THR A 112 13.18 17.19 5.65
CA THR A 112 11.96 16.81 4.92
C THR A 112 11.35 15.55 5.51
N ILE A 113 12.19 14.56 5.83
CA ILE A 113 11.77 13.29 6.43
C ILE A 113 11.09 13.55 7.77
N ASP A 114 11.76 14.26 8.69
CA ASP A 114 11.22 14.54 10.02
C ASP A 114 9.87 15.26 9.95
N LYS A 115 9.76 16.26 9.08
CA LYS A 115 8.50 16.98 8.87
C LYS A 115 7.37 16.07 8.40
N LYS A 116 7.59 15.30 7.31
CA LYS A 116 6.58 14.42 6.73
C LYS A 116 6.19 13.28 7.68
N VAL A 117 7.15 12.73 8.42
CA VAL A 117 6.89 11.69 9.43
C VAL A 117 6.02 12.23 10.54
N MET A 118 6.33 13.44 11.07
CA MET A 118 5.52 14.05 12.12
C MET A 118 4.10 14.35 11.67
N GLU A 119 3.92 14.93 10.47
CA GLU A 119 2.60 15.20 9.87
C GLU A 119 1.72 13.94 9.83
N LEU A 120 2.27 12.81 9.39
CA LEU A 120 1.51 11.57 9.32
C LEU A 120 1.35 10.90 10.69
N ALA A 121 2.34 11.02 11.57
CA ALA A 121 2.22 10.49 12.93
C ALA A 121 1.09 11.20 13.72
N GLU A 122 0.91 12.49 13.52
CA GLU A 122 -0.21 13.25 14.07
C GLU A 122 -1.54 12.81 13.45
N LEU A 123 -1.62 12.73 12.12
CA LEU A 123 -2.83 12.31 11.40
C LEU A 123 -3.31 10.92 11.82
N PHE A 124 -2.39 9.97 12.00
CA PHE A 124 -2.71 8.60 12.44
C PHE A 124 -2.75 8.42 13.96
N GLY A 125 -2.60 9.49 14.76
CA GLY A 125 -2.67 9.46 16.22
C GLY A 125 -1.56 8.62 16.88
N ILE A 126 -0.37 8.55 16.26
CA ILE A 126 0.78 7.77 16.71
C ILE A 126 2.02 8.61 17.04
N ALA A 127 1.87 9.93 17.16
CA ALA A 127 3.00 10.84 17.43
C ALA A 127 3.72 10.52 18.75
N SER A 128 2.99 10.12 19.79
CA SER A 128 3.57 9.72 21.08
C SER A 128 4.33 8.36 21.04
N GLN A 129 4.20 7.60 19.97
CA GLN A 129 4.84 6.29 19.78
C GLN A 129 6.12 6.35 18.92
N LEU A 130 6.48 7.50 18.36
CA LEU A 130 7.57 7.62 17.37
C LEU A 130 8.91 7.00 17.81
N LYS A 131 9.21 7.01 19.12
CA LYS A 131 10.45 6.47 19.67
C LYS A 131 10.37 4.99 20.07
N LYS A 132 9.19 4.37 20.00
CA LYS A 132 8.97 2.96 20.34
C LYS A 132 9.35 2.06 19.17
N TYR A 133 9.59 0.79 19.51
CA TYR A 133 9.77 -0.29 18.54
C TYR A 133 8.43 -1.00 18.27
N PRO A 134 8.28 -1.70 17.12
CA PRO A 134 7.05 -2.42 16.78
C PRO A 134 6.57 -3.41 17.85
N SER A 135 7.49 -4.05 18.58
CA SER A 135 7.17 -4.98 19.67
C SER A 135 6.45 -4.34 20.86
N GLU A 136 6.57 -3.01 21.03
CA GLU A 136 5.95 -2.25 22.11
C GLU A 136 4.56 -1.70 21.76
N LEU A 137 4.06 -2.02 20.55
CA LEU A 137 2.82 -1.46 20.01
C LEU A 137 1.68 -2.49 20.04
N SER A 138 0.45 -2.02 20.23
CA SER A 138 -0.75 -2.81 19.95
C SER A 138 -0.90 -3.11 18.45
N GLY A 139 -1.74 -4.09 18.09
CA GLY A 139 -2.04 -4.41 16.69
C GLY A 139 -2.54 -3.19 15.90
N GLY A 140 -3.49 -2.44 16.47
CA GLY A 140 -4.01 -1.22 15.85
C GLY A 140 -2.96 -0.12 15.69
N GLN A 141 -2.05 0.03 16.65
CA GLN A 141 -0.92 0.98 16.52
C GLN A 141 0.03 0.55 15.41
N ARG A 142 0.40 -0.75 15.34
CA ARG A 142 1.24 -1.27 14.24
C ARG A 142 0.61 -1.03 12.88
N GLN A 143 -0.69 -1.23 12.74
CA GLN A 143 -1.39 -0.99 11.47
C GLN A 143 -1.39 0.49 11.08
N ARG A 144 -1.59 1.40 12.03
CA ARG A 144 -1.49 2.84 11.79
C ARG A 144 -0.07 3.27 11.38
N VAL A 145 0.97 2.66 11.96
CA VAL A 145 2.36 2.87 11.53
C VAL A 145 2.56 2.37 10.09
N ALA A 146 2.05 1.19 9.73
CA ALA A 146 2.13 0.65 8.38
C ALA A 146 1.41 1.54 7.36
N ALA A 147 0.23 2.08 7.71
CA ALA A 147 -0.49 3.03 6.89
C ALA A 147 0.27 4.35 6.71
N ALA A 148 0.80 4.94 7.79
CA ALA A 148 1.64 6.13 7.73
C ALA A 148 2.87 5.92 6.84
N ARG A 149 3.55 4.77 6.97
CA ARG A 149 4.69 4.39 6.11
C ARG A 149 4.29 4.31 4.63
N ALA A 150 3.13 3.73 4.32
CA ALA A 150 2.66 3.61 2.95
C ALA A 150 2.40 4.98 2.30
N MET A 151 2.01 5.97 3.10
CA MET A 151 1.56 7.29 2.65
C MET A 151 2.63 8.38 2.70
N VAL A 152 3.74 8.18 3.44
CA VAL A 152 4.72 9.25 3.73
C VAL A 152 5.33 9.91 2.50
N LYS A 153 5.45 9.18 1.40
CA LYS A 153 5.93 9.71 0.11
C LYS A 153 4.80 10.27 -0.78
N ARG A 154 3.53 10.27 -0.30
CA ARG A 154 2.33 10.68 -1.05
C ARG A 154 2.22 9.97 -2.40
N PRO A 155 2.18 8.65 -2.43
CA PRO A 155 2.13 7.89 -3.68
C PRO A 155 0.81 8.15 -4.41
N PRO A 156 0.78 8.13 -5.75
CA PRO A 156 -0.47 8.26 -6.51
C PRO A 156 -1.43 7.09 -6.32
N LEU A 157 -0.93 5.90 -5.93
CA LEU A 157 -1.74 4.70 -5.72
C LEU A 157 -1.26 3.93 -4.49
N ILE A 158 -2.21 3.51 -3.65
CA ILE A 158 -1.98 2.66 -2.49
C ILE A 158 -2.73 1.34 -2.69
N PHE A 159 -2.06 0.23 -2.44
CA PHE A 159 -2.67 -1.09 -2.32
C PHE A 159 -2.81 -1.45 -0.85
N ALA A 160 -4.02 -1.84 -0.44
CA ALA A 160 -4.32 -2.28 0.91
C ALA A 160 -4.87 -3.71 0.89
N ASP A 161 -4.09 -4.67 1.36
CA ASP A 161 -4.49 -6.08 1.44
C ASP A 161 -4.99 -6.38 2.86
N GLU A 162 -6.29 -6.55 3.01
CA GLU A 162 -6.99 -6.80 4.28
C GLU A 162 -6.54 -5.86 5.42
N PRO A 163 -6.52 -4.52 5.21
CA PRO A 163 -5.90 -3.57 6.14
C PRO A 163 -6.54 -3.55 7.53
N THR A 164 -7.75 -4.09 7.66
CA THR A 164 -8.49 -4.17 8.93
C THR A 164 -8.62 -5.58 9.48
N GLY A 165 -8.09 -6.59 8.80
CA GLY A 165 -8.32 -8.01 9.12
C GLY A 165 -7.82 -8.46 10.50
N ALA A 166 -6.83 -7.76 11.06
CA ALA A 166 -6.26 -8.05 12.38
C ALA A 166 -6.70 -7.05 13.47
N LEU A 167 -7.71 -6.18 13.19
CA LEU A 167 -8.13 -5.10 14.07
C LEU A 167 -9.50 -5.39 14.69
N ASP A 168 -9.71 -4.87 15.90
CA ASP A 168 -11.06 -4.72 16.46
C ASP A 168 -11.86 -3.67 15.67
N SER A 169 -13.19 -3.67 15.83
CA SER A 169 -14.10 -2.83 15.06
C SER A 169 -13.83 -1.32 15.22
N SER A 170 -13.41 -0.86 16.41
CA SER A 170 -13.09 0.55 16.64
C SER A 170 -11.83 0.94 15.89
N SER A 171 -10.75 0.19 16.07
CA SER A 171 -9.47 0.41 15.37
C SER A 171 -9.61 0.32 13.86
N ALA A 172 -10.45 -0.60 13.36
CA ALA A 172 -10.75 -0.74 11.94
C ALA A 172 -11.44 0.52 11.39
N THR A 173 -12.45 1.03 12.11
CA THR A 173 -13.18 2.25 11.71
C THR A 173 -12.25 3.47 11.68
N GLU A 174 -11.41 3.65 12.71
CA GLU A 174 -10.44 4.73 12.79
C GLU A 174 -9.44 4.70 11.63
N LEU A 175 -8.93 3.51 11.29
CA LEU A 175 -8.02 3.34 10.16
C LEU A 175 -8.70 3.70 8.84
N LEU A 176 -9.90 3.16 8.56
CA LEU A 176 -10.63 3.45 7.33
C LEU A 176 -10.98 4.93 7.20
N PHE A 177 -11.33 5.58 8.32
CA PHE A 177 -11.56 7.02 8.34
C PHE A 177 -10.29 7.80 7.96
N ALA A 178 -9.14 7.47 8.57
CA ALA A 178 -7.87 8.12 8.24
C ALA A 178 -7.45 7.88 6.77
N LEU A 179 -7.69 6.67 6.23
CA LEU A 179 -7.46 6.38 4.80
C LEU A 179 -8.36 7.22 3.90
N SER A 180 -9.63 7.37 4.26
CA SER A 180 -10.60 8.22 3.54
C SER A 180 -10.20 9.69 3.56
N GLU A 181 -9.77 10.21 4.71
CA GLU A 181 -9.28 11.60 4.79
C GLU A 181 -8.08 11.84 3.89
N VAL A 182 -7.11 10.91 3.89
CA VAL A 182 -5.93 11.03 3.00
C VAL A 182 -6.33 10.92 1.53
N ASN A 183 -7.23 10.01 1.18
CA ASN A 183 -7.75 9.89 -0.19
C ASN A 183 -8.36 11.23 -0.64
N GLN A 184 -9.23 11.83 0.17
CA GLN A 184 -9.90 13.09 -0.16
C GLN A 184 -8.93 14.30 -0.15
N ALA A 185 -8.06 14.42 0.86
CA ALA A 185 -7.18 15.56 1.01
C ALA A 185 -6.03 15.58 0.01
N LEU A 186 -5.48 14.42 -0.34
CA LEU A 186 -4.30 14.29 -1.22
C LEU A 186 -4.64 13.81 -2.63
N GLY A 187 -5.88 13.39 -2.89
CA GLY A 187 -6.27 12.79 -4.16
C GLY A 187 -5.51 11.48 -4.46
N THR A 188 -5.11 10.77 -3.41
CA THR A 188 -4.43 9.47 -3.52
C THR A 188 -5.45 8.39 -3.87
N THR A 189 -5.19 7.59 -4.90
CA THR A 189 -6.03 6.44 -5.27
C THR A 189 -5.77 5.26 -4.32
N ILE A 190 -6.79 4.53 -3.89
CA ILE A 190 -6.66 3.40 -2.95
C ILE A 190 -7.37 2.16 -3.53
#